data_9a61bc02abc91f8e89ccd010f0bb04db
#
_entry.id   9a61bc02abc91f8e89ccd010f0bb04db
#
_cell.length_a   1.000
_cell.length_b   1.000
_cell.length_c   1.000
_cell.angle_alpha   90.00
_cell.angle_beta   90.00
_cell.angle_gamma   90.00
#
_symmetry.space_group_name_H-M   'P 1'
#
loop_
_entity.id
_entity.type
_entity.pdbx_description
1 polymer ?
#
loop_
_entity_poly.entity_id
_entity_poly.type
_entity_poly.pdbx_seq_one_letter_code
_entity_poly.pdbx_strand_id
1 'polypeptide(L)'
;RNFELGPLTIYFYGVIIACGLILAASYACKRSIEFGLKEDDILDGVLWVTPFAFLCARAYYVAFSWEYYVDNPISILYIWEGGLAIYGGVIGAVIGVAVFAKIKKIKLPALFDLVALGFLIGQCIGRWGNFFNREAFGAETDWFLRMGLLNASTGAVEYHHPTFLYE
;
A
#
# COMPACT_ATOMS: atom_id res chain seq x y z
N ARG A 1 15.35 5.37 -3.37
CA ARG A 1 15.61 6.82 -3.61
C ARG A 1 14.85 7.61 -2.55
N ASN A 2 15.54 8.48 -1.88
CA ASN A 2 15.04 9.32 -0.81
C ASN A 2 15.41 10.79 -1.11
N PHE A 3 14.76 11.66 -0.40
CA PHE A 3 14.95 13.09 -0.48
C PHE A 3 14.99 13.61 0.97
N GLU A 4 15.99 14.38 1.30
CA GLU A 4 16.23 14.85 2.67
C GLU A 4 15.68 16.27 2.84
N LEU A 5 14.75 16.43 3.79
CA LEU A 5 14.23 17.71 4.25
C LEU A 5 14.68 17.92 5.72
N GLY A 6 15.90 18.41 5.90
CA GLY A 6 16.48 18.54 7.23
C GLY A 6 16.69 17.16 7.89
N PRO A 7 16.16 16.92 9.10
CA PRO A 7 16.32 15.63 9.79
C PRO A 7 15.38 14.52 9.27
N LEU A 8 14.48 14.83 8.31
CA LEU A 8 13.48 13.90 7.78
C LEU A 8 13.92 13.33 6.42
N THR A 9 14.07 12.01 6.36
CA THR A 9 14.28 11.27 5.11
C THR A 9 12.94 10.86 4.54
N ILE A 10 12.55 11.45 3.42
CA ILE A 10 11.30 11.13 2.72
C ILE A 10 11.61 10.17 1.58
N TYR A 11 10.98 9.00 1.59
CA TYR A 11 11.08 8.03 0.51
C TYR A 11 10.04 8.33 -0.58
N PHE A 12 10.47 8.37 -1.83
CA PHE A 12 9.56 8.56 -2.98
C PHE A 12 8.42 7.56 -3.00
N TYR A 13 8.69 6.33 -2.59
CA TYR A 13 7.67 5.30 -2.46
C TYR A 13 6.53 5.72 -1.52
N GLY A 14 6.86 6.25 -0.35
CA GLY A 14 5.85 6.74 0.60
C GLY A 14 5.00 7.87 0.05
N VAL A 15 5.59 8.79 -0.71
CA VAL A 15 4.86 9.88 -1.37
C VAL A 15 3.89 9.33 -2.41
N ILE A 16 4.31 8.38 -3.24
CA ILE A 16 3.47 7.74 -4.27
C ILE A 16 2.28 7.03 -3.61
N ILE A 17 2.53 6.26 -2.54
CA ILE A 17 1.46 5.56 -1.81
C ILE A 17 0.48 6.57 -1.19
N ALA A 18 0.98 7.66 -0.58
CA ALA A 18 0.12 8.71 -0.02
C ALA A 18 -0.74 9.38 -1.11
N CYS A 19 -0.17 9.69 -2.28
CA CYS A 19 -0.92 10.20 -3.42
C CYS A 19 -1.99 9.20 -3.89
N GLY A 20 -1.66 7.91 -3.97
CA GLY A 20 -2.58 6.85 -4.31
C GLY A 20 -3.78 6.78 -3.34
N LEU A 21 -3.50 6.85 -2.04
CA LEU A 21 -4.54 6.86 -1.00
C LEU A 21 -5.45 8.10 -1.11
N ILE A 22 -4.87 9.29 -1.30
CA ILE A 22 -5.62 10.53 -1.45
C ILE A 22 -6.53 10.48 -2.69
N LEU A 23 -6.02 9.99 -3.81
CA LEU A 23 -6.80 9.87 -5.05
C LEU A 23 -7.91 8.83 -4.91
N ALA A 24 -7.64 7.68 -4.30
CA ALA A 24 -8.62 6.65 -4.02
C ALA A 24 -9.72 7.17 -3.08
N ALA A 25 -9.36 7.87 -2.00
CA ALA A 25 -10.30 8.48 -1.07
C ALA A 25 -11.14 9.57 -1.75
N SER A 26 -10.51 10.46 -2.52
CA SER A 26 -11.21 11.51 -3.28
C SER A 26 -12.21 10.94 -4.29
N TYR A 27 -11.82 9.86 -4.98
CA TYR A 27 -12.72 9.14 -5.89
C TYR A 27 -13.89 8.52 -5.12
N ALA A 28 -13.61 7.83 -4.00
CA ALA A 28 -14.64 7.21 -3.18
C ALA A 28 -15.63 8.26 -2.61
N CYS A 29 -15.14 9.41 -2.14
CA CYS A 29 -16.00 10.51 -1.69
C CYS A 29 -16.93 11.01 -2.80
N LYS A 30 -16.39 11.28 -3.99
CA LYS A 30 -17.20 11.75 -5.14
C LYS A 30 -18.26 10.75 -5.58
N ARG A 31 -17.99 9.45 -5.48
CA ARG A 31 -18.88 8.38 -5.90
C ARG A 31 -19.80 7.88 -4.78
N SER A 32 -19.57 8.30 -3.54
CA SER A 32 -20.29 7.78 -2.36
C SER A 32 -21.83 7.87 -2.50
N ILE A 33 -22.33 8.96 -3.04
CA ILE A 33 -23.77 9.21 -3.25
C ILE A 33 -24.40 8.16 -4.17
N GLU A 34 -23.71 7.72 -5.21
CA GLU A 34 -24.19 6.70 -6.15
C GLU A 34 -24.37 5.33 -5.48
N PHE A 35 -23.60 5.07 -4.43
CA PHE A 35 -23.71 3.86 -3.62
C PHE A 35 -24.64 4.04 -2.41
N GLY A 36 -25.29 5.21 -2.29
CA GLY A 36 -26.19 5.53 -1.17
C GLY A 36 -25.43 5.75 0.16
N LEU A 37 -24.19 6.20 0.09
CA LEU A 37 -23.29 6.49 1.21
C LEU A 37 -23.09 8.00 1.35
N LYS A 38 -22.73 8.46 2.54
CA LYS A 38 -22.35 9.85 2.79
C LYS A 38 -20.85 10.02 2.62
N GLU A 39 -20.45 11.17 2.10
CA GLU A 39 -19.03 11.52 1.94
C GLU A 39 -18.29 11.51 3.28
N ASP A 40 -18.89 12.05 4.34
CA ASP A 40 -18.31 12.07 5.68
C ASP A 40 -18.04 10.64 6.22
N ASP A 41 -18.93 9.69 5.93
CA ASP A 41 -18.72 8.31 6.34
C ASP A 41 -17.52 7.67 5.61
N ILE A 42 -17.27 8.08 4.36
CA ILE A 42 -16.07 7.62 3.62
C ILE A 42 -14.79 8.20 4.23
N LEU A 43 -14.78 9.49 4.53
CA LEU A 43 -13.63 10.14 5.17
C LEU A 43 -13.33 9.55 6.55
N ASP A 44 -14.35 9.35 7.37
CA ASP A 44 -14.22 8.66 8.65
C ASP A 44 -13.68 7.24 8.47
N GLY A 45 -14.18 6.51 7.47
CA GLY A 45 -13.71 5.18 7.14
C GLY A 45 -12.22 5.16 6.79
N VAL A 46 -11.76 6.07 5.93
CA VAL A 46 -10.35 6.20 5.59
C VAL A 46 -9.50 6.48 6.83
N LEU A 47 -9.94 7.41 7.68
CA LEU A 47 -9.21 7.79 8.89
C LEU A 47 -9.11 6.67 9.93
N TRP A 48 -10.11 5.80 10.05
CA TRP A 48 -10.12 4.71 11.03
C TRP A 48 -9.57 3.40 10.48
N VAL A 49 -9.95 3.04 9.25
CA VAL A 49 -9.57 1.74 8.66
C VAL A 49 -8.10 1.74 8.24
N THR A 50 -7.58 2.86 7.71
CA THR A 50 -6.19 2.91 7.24
C THR A 50 -5.18 2.64 8.36
N PRO A 51 -5.19 3.36 9.50
CA PRO A 51 -4.28 3.06 10.60
C PRO A 51 -4.46 1.65 11.15
N PHE A 52 -5.70 1.16 11.22
CA PHE A 52 -5.97 -0.20 11.65
C PHE A 52 -5.36 -1.24 10.70
N ALA A 53 -5.48 -1.05 9.41
CA ALA A 53 -4.86 -1.91 8.40
C ALA A 53 -3.33 -1.92 8.51
N PHE A 54 -2.71 -0.76 8.77
CA PHE A 54 -1.26 -0.68 9.04
C PHE A 54 -0.85 -1.45 10.28
N LEU A 55 -1.60 -1.35 11.36
CA LEU A 55 -1.34 -2.14 12.58
C LEU A 55 -1.44 -3.64 12.31
N CYS A 56 -2.45 -4.06 11.54
CA CYS A 56 -2.60 -5.47 11.15
C CYS A 56 -1.46 -5.93 10.22
N ALA A 57 -1.01 -5.08 9.29
CA ALA A 57 0.14 -5.37 8.44
C ALA A 57 1.41 -5.60 9.26
N ARG A 58 1.63 -4.78 10.28
CA ARG A 58 2.76 -4.92 11.19
C ARG A 58 2.64 -6.17 12.06
N ALA A 59 1.48 -6.38 12.66
CA ALA A 59 1.22 -7.55 13.51
C ALA A 59 1.42 -8.86 12.73
N TYR A 60 0.94 -8.92 11.49
CA TYR A 60 1.14 -10.07 10.61
C TYR A 60 2.62 -10.30 10.33
N TYR A 61 3.35 -9.26 9.95
CA TYR A 61 4.78 -9.37 9.68
C TYR A 61 5.55 -9.87 10.89
N VAL A 62 5.29 -9.28 12.07
CA VAL A 62 5.93 -9.69 13.34
C VAL A 62 5.63 -11.14 13.68
N ALA A 63 4.38 -11.58 13.50
CA ALA A 63 3.98 -12.96 13.79
C ALA A 63 4.73 -13.98 12.92
N PHE A 64 4.98 -13.66 11.64
CA PHE A 64 5.69 -14.54 10.70
C PHE A 64 7.21 -14.37 10.69
N SER A 65 7.71 -13.33 11.35
CA SER A 65 9.15 -13.02 11.45
C SER A 65 9.57 -12.89 12.90
N TRP A 66 8.94 -13.66 13.79
CA TRP A 66 9.13 -13.56 15.23
C TRP A 66 10.59 -13.69 15.68
N GLU A 67 11.37 -14.52 15.00
CA GLU A 67 12.77 -14.76 15.31
C GLU A 67 13.63 -13.48 15.32
N TYR A 68 13.28 -12.49 14.48
CA TYR A 68 13.99 -11.20 14.43
C TYR A 68 13.68 -10.29 15.63
N TYR A 69 12.60 -10.57 16.37
CA TYR A 69 12.10 -9.71 17.45
C TYR A 69 12.34 -10.27 18.84
N VAL A 70 12.78 -11.54 18.95
CA VAL A 70 13.00 -12.22 20.25
C VAL A 70 14.04 -11.48 21.09
N ASP A 71 15.14 -11.07 20.49
CA ASP A 71 16.25 -10.43 21.19
C ASP A 71 16.00 -8.93 21.50
N ASN A 72 15.13 -8.28 20.71
CA ASN A 72 14.80 -6.88 20.89
C ASN A 72 13.32 -6.59 20.59
N PRO A 73 12.40 -6.88 21.54
CA PRO A 73 10.95 -6.69 21.30
C PRO A 73 10.53 -5.24 21.03
N ILE A 74 11.31 -4.25 21.45
CA ILE A 74 11.04 -2.83 21.18
C ILE A 74 11.07 -2.53 19.68
N SER A 75 11.85 -3.26 18.90
CA SER A 75 11.94 -3.09 17.44
C SER A 75 10.60 -3.39 16.72
N ILE A 76 9.64 -4.05 17.38
CA ILE A 76 8.28 -4.21 16.87
C ILE A 76 7.61 -2.86 16.59
N LEU A 77 7.95 -1.82 17.34
CA LEU A 77 7.40 -0.47 17.18
C LEU A 77 8.07 0.35 16.08
N TYR A 78 9.21 -0.11 15.54
CA TYR A 78 9.99 0.62 14.54
C TYR A 78 9.43 0.39 13.12
N ILE A 79 8.22 0.92 12.88
CA ILE A 79 7.53 0.78 11.58
C ILE A 79 8.25 1.50 10.42
N TRP A 80 9.11 2.48 10.73
CA TRP A 80 9.90 3.22 9.76
C TRP A 80 11.09 2.43 9.20
N GLU A 81 11.48 1.34 9.84
CA GLU A 81 12.49 0.40 9.34
C GLU A 81 11.94 -0.61 8.34
N GLY A 82 10.64 -0.51 8.01
CA GLY A 82 9.96 -1.46 7.15
C GLY A 82 9.28 -2.58 7.93
N GLY A 83 9.09 -3.74 7.30
CA GLY A 83 8.46 -4.90 7.92
C GLY A 83 6.93 -4.75 8.05
N LEU A 84 6.29 -4.48 6.92
CA LEU A 84 4.83 -4.46 6.76
C LEU A 84 4.43 -5.55 5.77
N ALA A 85 3.57 -6.47 6.17
CA ALA A 85 3.08 -7.53 5.31
C ALA A 85 1.77 -7.12 4.63
N ILE A 86 1.74 -7.17 3.30
CA ILE A 86 0.56 -6.79 2.51
C ILE A 86 -0.67 -7.63 2.89
N TYR A 87 -0.49 -8.92 3.14
CA TYR A 87 -1.59 -9.81 3.55
C TYR A 87 -2.24 -9.37 4.86
N GLY A 88 -1.43 -8.97 5.85
CA GLY A 88 -1.94 -8.41 7.09
C GLY A 88 -2.71 -7.12 6.88
N GLY A 89 -2.22 -6.26 5.99
CA GLY A 89 -2.90 -5.01 5.60
C GLY A 89 -4.25 -5.26 4.94
N VAL A 90 -4.33 -6.18 3.99
CA VAL A 90 -5.59 -6.55 3.30
C VAL A 90 -6.59 -7.16 4.27
N ILE A 91 -6.16 -8.12 5.11
CA ILE A 91 -7.02 -8.74 6.13
C ILE A 91 -7.53 -7.67 7.10
N GLY A 92 -6.63 -6.77 7.57
CA GLY A 92 -6.98 -5.67 8.47
C GLY A 92 -7.97 -4.70 7.81
N ALA A 93 -7.78 -4.36 6.53
CA ALA A 93 -8.70 -3.50 5.80
C ALA A 93 -10.09 -4.13 5.68
N VAL A 94 -10.18 -5.40 5.31
CA VAL A 94 -11.46 -6.12 5.20
C VAL A 94 -12.19 -6.16 6.55
N ILE A 95 -11.50 -6.52 7.61
CA ILE A 95 -12.07 -6.54 8.98
C ILE A 95 -12.46 -5.13 9.40
N GLY A 96 -11.58 -4.15 9.19
CA GLY A 96 -11.82 -2.74 9.54
C GLY A 96 -13.04 -2.17 8.85
N VAL A 97 -13.18 -2.39 7.55
CA VAL A 97 -14.35 -1.98 6.76
C VAL A 97 -15.63 -2.65 7.28
N ALA A 98 -15.59 -3.95 7.58
CA ALA A 98 -16.75 -4.68 8.09
C ALA A 98 -17.19 -4.16 9.48
N VAL A 99 -16.25 -3.95 10.38
CA VAL A 99 -16.51 -3.39 11.72
C VAL A 99 -17.03 -1.95 11.61
N PHE A 100 -16.40 -1.13 10.78
CA PHE A 100 -16.81 0.25 10.55
C PHE A 100 -18.24 0.32 10.00
N ALA A 101 -18.56 -0.48 8.98
CA ALA A 101 -19.91 -0.55 8.41
C ALA A 101 -20.97 -0.93 9.46
N LYS A 102 -20.64 -1.88 10.35
CA LYS A 102 -21.53 -2.29 11.45
C LYS A 102 -21.76 -1.16 12.46
N ILE A 103 -20.72 -0.45 12.85
CA ILE A 103 -20.79 0.67 13.81
C ILE A 103 -21.60 1.83 13.22
N LYS A 104 -21.33 2.22 11.99
CA LYS A 104 -22.02 3.32 11.28
C LYS A 104 -23.39 2.91 10.71
N LYS A 105 -23.78 1.63 10.81
CA LYS A 105 -24.99 1.06 10.22
C LYS A 105 -25.10 1.28 8.71
N ILE A 106 -23.97 1.18 8.02
CA ILE A 106 -23.84 1.32 6.57
C ILE A 106 -24.05 -0.04 5.91
N LYS A 107 -24.60 -0.06 4.69
CA LYS A 107 -24.74 -1.27 3.89
C LYS A 107 -23.37 -1.78 3.47
N LEU A 108 -22.93 -2.89 4.06
CA LEU A 108 -21.60 -3.47 3.85
C LEU A 108 -21.28 -3.73 2.38
N PRO A 109 -22.17 -4.32 1.53
CA PRO A 109 -21.86 -4.54 0.13
C PRO A 109 -21.54 -3.25 -0.63
N ALA A 110 -22.34 -2.19 -0.43
CA ALA A 110 -22.13 -0.90 -1.08
C ALA A 110 -20.77 -0.26 -0.69
N LEU A 111 -20.37 -0.43 0.57
CA LEU A 111 -19.07 0.05 1.03
C LEU A 111 -17.93 -0.77 0.43
N PHE A 112 -18.06 -2.10 0.34
CA PHE A 112 -17.05 -2.95 -0.30
C PHE A 112 -16.91 -2.66 -1.79
N ASP A 113 -18.00 -2.46 -2.52
CA ASP A 113 -17.95 -2.12 -3.95
C ASP A 113 -17.18 -0.81 -4.16
N LEU A 114 -17.42 0.18 -3.32
CA LEU A 114 -16.72 1.47 -3.41
C LEU A 114 -15.24 1.34 -3.00
N VAL A 115 -14.94 0.59 -1.94
CA VAL A 115 -13.56 0.34 -1.46
C VAL A 115 -12.77 -0.45 -2.50
N ALA A 116 -13.40 -1.42 -3.19
CA ALA A 116 -12.74 -2.19 -4.25
C ALA A 116 -12.27 -1.29 -5.40
N LEU A 117 -13.08 -0.33 -5.83
CA LEU A 117 -12.69 0.65 -6.84
C LEU A 117 -11.52 1.53 -6.36
N GLY A 118 -11.56 2.00 -5.11
CA GLY A 118 -10.45 2.74 -4.50
C GLY A 118 -9.18 1.90 -4.40
N PHE A 119 -9.31 0.62 -4.07
CA PHE A 119 -8.18 -0.32 -4.01
C PHE A 119 -7.49 -0.48 -5.36
N LEU A 120 -8.25 -0.61 -6.46
CA LEU A 120 -7.70 -0.68 -7.81
C LEU A 120 -6.91 0.58 -8.17
N ILE A 121 -7.42 1.77 -7.83
CA ILE A 121 -6.70 3.04 -8.03
C ILE A 121 -5.38 3.03 -7.24
N GLY A 122 -5.44 2.65 -5.97
CA GLY A 122 -4.26 2.56 -5.10
C GLY A 122 -3.24 1.55 -5.61
N GLN A 123 -3.68 0.39 -6.11
CA GLN A 123 -2.82 -0.64 -6.69
C GLN A 123 -2.12 -0.13 -7.95
N CYS A 124 -2.86 0.47 -8.87
CA CYS A 124 -2.32 1.06 -10.09
C CYS A 124 -1.19 2.07 -9.79
N ILE A 125 -1.44 2.97 -8.83
CA ILE A 125 -0.45 3.99 -8.44
C ILE A 125 0.72 3.34 -7.67
N GLY A 126 0.44 2.38 -6.82
CA GLY A 126 1.46 1.65 -6.05
C GLY A 126 2.47 0.91 -6.93
N ARG A 127 2.03 0.42 -8.11
CA ARG A 127 2.94 -0.19 -9.09
C ARG A 127 4.00 0.78 -9.63
N TRP A 128 3.69 2.05 -9.77
CA TRP A 128 4.69 3.06 -10.07
C TRP A 128 5.71 3.23 -8.94
N GLY A 129 5.30 3.01 -7.70
CA GLY A 129 6.22 2.94 -6.55
C GLY A 129 7.26 1.85 -6.73
N ASN A 130 6.86 0.65 -7.17
CA ASN A 130 7.79 -0.45 -7.47
C ASN A 130 8.80 -0.08 -8.57
N PHE A 131 8.35 0.63 -9.61
CA PHE A 131 9.26 1.14 -10.65
C PHE A 131 10.33 2.08 -10.07
N PHE A 132 9.93 3.03 -9.23
CA PHE A 132 10.88 3.97 -8.62
C PHE A 132 11.84 3.29 -7.63
N ASN A 133 11.37 2.27 -6.92
CA ASN A 133 12.20 1.48 -6.01
C ASN A 133 13.04 0.41 -6.74
N ARG A 134 12.79 0.17 -8.03
CA ARG A 134 13.41 -0.90 -8.81
C ARG A 134 13.22 -2.28 -8.18
N GLU A 135 12.00 -2.55 -7.78
CA GLU A 135 11.59 -3.82 -7.17
C GLU A 135 10.41 -4.45 -7.91
N ALA A 136 10.10 -5.71 -7.63
CA ALA A 136 8.99 -6.44 -8.24
C ALA A 136 9.01 -6.39 -9.78
N PHE A 137 10.19 -6.50 -10.38
CA PHE A 137 10.39 -6.64 -11.82
C PHE A 137 10.32 -8.13 -12.23
N GLY A 138 10.08 -8.38 -13.51
CA GLY A 138 9.98 -9.73 -14.06
C GLY A 138 11.33 -10.37 -14.41
N ALA A 139 11.27 -11.49 -15.11
CA ALA A 139 12.45 -12.18 -15.62
C ALA A 139 13.23 -11.30 -16.62
N GLU A 140 14.48 -11.70 -16.90
CA GLU A 140 15.29 -11.07 -17.94
C GLU A 140 14.60 -11.18 -19.30
N THR A 141 14.71 -10.13 -20.12
CA THR A 141 14.06 -10.07 -21.42
C THR A 141 14.77 -9.15 -22.39
N ASP A 142 14.66 -9.47 -23.67
CA ASP A 142 15.07 -8.61 -24.79
C ASP A 142 13.92 -7.86 -25.43
N TRP A 143 12.73 -7.88 -24.82
CA TRP A 143 11.56 -7.22 -25.37
C TRP A 143 11.74 -5.70 -25.44
N PHE A 144 11.07 -5.03 -26.40
CA PHE A 144 11.29 -3.61 -26.69
C PHE A 144 10.90 -2.66 -25.54
N LEU A 145 9.95 -3.05 -24.66
CA LEU A 145 9.57 -2.26 -23.46
C LEU A 145 10.33 -2.71 -22.20
N ARG A 146 11.51 -3.29 -22.35
CA ARG A 146 12.32 -3.74 -21.22
C ARG A 146 12.77 -2.60 -20.31
N MET A 147 12.89 -2.88 -19.03
CA MET A 147 13.41 -1.98 -18.01
C MET A 147 14.87 -2.33 -17.69
N GLY A 148 15.79 -1.36 -17.85
CA GLY A 148 17.19 -1.54 -17.49
C GLY A 148 17.42 -1.35 -15.98
N LEU A 149 18.03 -2.33 -15.35
CA LEU A 149 18.44 -2.30 -13.95
C LEU A 149 19.96 -2.45 -13.86
N LEU A 150 20.60 -1.60 -13.04
CA LEU A 150 22.01 -1.73 -12.76
C LEU A 150 22.23 -2.84 -11.73
N ASN A 151 22.89 -3.91 -12.10
CA ASN A 151 23.31 -4.95 -11.16
C ASN A 151 24.46 -4.41 -10.31
N ALA A 152 24.22 -4.30 -8.99
CA ALA A 152 25.18 -3.71 -8.05
C ALA A 152 26.47 -4.56 -7.89
N SER A 153 26.44 -5.84 -8.20
CA SER A 153 27.59 -6.75 -8.06
C SER A 153 28.48 -6.77 -9.31
N THR A 154 27.90 -6.64 -10.49
CA THR A 154 28.62 -6.73 -11.78
C THR A 154 28.86 -5.35 -12.42
N GLY A 155 28.10 -4.32 -12.02
CA GLY A 155 28.10 -3.01 -12.67
C GLY A 155 27.45 -3.02 -14.07
N ALA A 156 26.93 -4.16 -14.53
CA ALA A 156 26.26 -4.29 -15.81
C ALA A 156 24.79 -3.89 -15.74
N VAL A 157 24.23 -3.45 -16.87
CA VAL A 157 22.78 -3.19 -16.97
C VAL A 157 22.11 -4.48 -17.44
N GLU A 158 21.24 -5.02 -16.63
CA GLU A 158 20.38 -6.15 -16.94
C GLU A 158 19.00 -5.67 -17.32
N TYR A 159 18.37 -6.31 -18.30
CA TYR A 159 17.08 -5.89 -18.83
C TYR A 159 16.00 -6.88 -18.41
N HIS A 160 14.95 -6.36 -17.75
CA HIS A 160 13.86 -7.14 -17.18
C HIS A 160 12.49 -6.70 -17.70
N HIS A 161 11.51 -7.60 -17.61
CA HIS A 161 10.12 -7.26 -17.89
C HIS A 161 9.58 -6.21 -16.91
N PRO A 162 8.98 -5.11 -17.39
CA PRO A 162 8.42 -4.05 -16.54
C PRO A 162 7.05 -4.46 -16.00
N THR A 163 7.02 -5.34 -14.99
CA THR A 163 5.76 -5.86 -14.42
C THR A 163 4.84 -4.77 -13.89
N PHE A 164 5.41 -3.64 -13.42
CA PHE A 164 4.62 -2.48 -12.99
C PHE A 164 3.68 -1.94 -14.09
N LEU A 165 4.02 -2.17 -15.37
CA LEU A 165 3.24 -1.70 -16.51
C LEU A 165 2.17 -2.72 -16.95
N TYR A 166 2.36 -4.01 -16.63
CA TYR A 166 1.45 -5.08 -17.05
C TYR A 166 0.26 -5.25 -16.12
N GLU A 167 0.41 -4.87 -14.88
CA GLU A 167 -0.61 -4.96 -13.82
C GLU A 167 -1.27 -3.61 -13.53
#